data_1c15e6de1cce1b38721d5fdc9555a651
#
_entry.id   1c15e6de1cce1b38721d5fdc9555a651
#
_cell.length_a   1.000
_cell.length_b   1.000
_cell.length_c   1.000
_cell.angle_alpha   90.00
_cell.angle_beta   90.00
_cell.angle_gamma   90.00
#
_symmetry.space_group_name_H-M   'P 1'
#
loop_
_entity.id
_entity.type
_entity.pdbx_description
1 polymer ?
#
loop_
_entity_poly.entity_id
_entity_poly.type
_entity_poly.pdbx_seq_one_letter_code
_entity_poly.pdbx_strand_id
1 'polypeptide(L)'
;MNTVDLSLKMKRLTQWLDSQHPPAGFARKCFDGPPFGNCYITIDPDRQARFASGNMNRVYLCGAEPGMNSDSIRHIIDLFAAEGIERFFVWLSPGPGIGAMRGWLGGNGLTRVQWTGYPTLCRSVRSPVPFGTDLEVHEVGADEIAAMREPPDQTIWPDYVRTVGSEGFFHYMAFDGKRPVAIAALCIFEDIGYLMAAATAESHRRRGAQQALIATRIERAEALGCTIEVSETLYMLEHSWRNLQRAGFQEVYETEVYEWSA
;
A
#
# COMPACT_ATOMS: atom_id res chain seq x y z
N MET A 1 -3.98 -18.24 7.43
CA MET A 1 -2.66 -17.83 6.89
C MET A 1 -1.86 -17.24 8.04
N ASN A 2 -0.60 -17.61 8.18
CA ASN A 2 0.24 -16.99 9.22
C ASN A 2 0.79 -15.62 8.78
N THR A 3 1.31 -14.86 9.73
CA THR A 3 1.82 -13.49 9.48
C THR A 3 2.92 -13.43 8.43
N VAL A 4 3.86 -14.39 8.43
CA VAL A 4 4.97 -14.41 7.45
C VAL A 4 4.47 -14.73 6.06
N ASP A 5 3.55 -15.69 5.91
CA ASP A 5 2.97 -16.03 4.61
C ASP A 5 2.22 -14.83 4.00
N LEU A 6 1.44 -14.12 4.83
CA LEU A 6 0.75 -12.91 4.37
C LEU A 6 1.74 -11.82 3.96
N SER A 7 2.76 -11.58 4.75
CA SER A 7 3.80 -10.59 4.46
C SER A 7 4.51 -10.88 3.13
N LEU A 8 4.89 -12.13 2.88
CA LEU A 8 5.50 -12.55 1.61
C LEU A 8 4.53 -12.39 0.41
N LYS A 9 3.25 -12.70 0.60
CA LYS A 9 2.22 -12.46 -0.44
C LYS A 9 2.07 -10.97 -0.74
N MET A 10 2.01 -10.12 0.28
CA MET A 10 1.90 -8.67 0.11
C MET A 10 3.13 -8.07 -0.58
N LYS A 11 4.34 -8.57 -0.29
CA LYS A 11 5.55 -8.19 -1.02
C LYS A 11 5.43 -8.54 -2.51
N ARG A 12 5.00 -9.76 -2.86
CA ARG A 12 4.79 -10.15 -4.26
C ARG A 12 3.72 -9.30 -4.94
N LEU A 13 2.61 -9.01 -4.24
CA LEU A 13 1.56 -8.11 -4.74
C LEU A 13 2.13 -6.72 -5.06
N THR A 14 2.91 -6.12 -4.14
CA THR A 14 3.53 -4.80 -4.36
C THR A 14 4.50 -4.84 -5.55
N GLN A 15 5.35 -5.86 -5.65
CA GLN A 15 6.26 -6.03 -6.77
C GLN A 15 5.51 -6.20 -8.10
N TRP A 16 4.46 -7.01 -8.12
CA TRP A 16 3.62 -7.22 -9.29
C TRP A 16 2.89 -5.91 -9.67
N LEU A 17 2.23 -5.24 -8.73
CA LEU A 17 1.52 -3.99 -8.95
C LEU A 17 2.43 -2.93 -9.57
N ASP A 18 3.59 -2.70 -9.01
CA ASP A 18 4.55 -1.73 -9.54
C ASP A 18 5.21 -2.20 -10.85
N SER A 19 5.22 -3.51 -11.14
CA SER A 19 5.74 -4.02 -12.41
C SER A 19 4.79 -3.75 -13.57
N GLN A 20 3.50 -3.87 -13.33
CA GLN A 20 2.46 -3.66 -14.33
C GLN A 20 2.08 -2.17 -14.44
N HIS A 21 2.08 -1.46 -13.34
CA HIS A 21 1.58 -0.10 -13.21
C HIS A 21 2.56 0.77 -12.40
N PRO A 22 3.77 1.04 -12.93
CA PRO A 22 4.73 1.85 -12.20
C PRO A 22 4.17 3.27 -11.99
N PRO A 23 4.30 3.84 -10.79
CA PRO A 23 4.06 5.26 -10.59
C PRO A 23 4.96 6.09 -11.54
N ALA A 24 4.44 7.19 -12.04
CA ALA A 24 5.19 8.03 -12.97
C ALA A 24 6.45 8.60 -12.30
N GLY A 25 7.58 8.52 -12.97
CA GLY A 25 8.81 9.26 -12.62
C GLY A 25 9.79 8.55 -11.71
N PHE A 26 9.64 7.24 -11.41
CA PHE A 26 10.68 6.55 -10.65
C PHE A 26 11.30 5.34 -11.37
N ALA A 27 12.58 5.08 -11.06
CA ALA A 27 13.27 3.87 -11.45
C ALA A 27 13.04 2.77 -10.41
N ARG A 28 13.13 1.52 -10.88
CA ARG A 28 12.93 0.33 -10.07
C ARG A 28 14.05 -0.65 -10.29
N LYS A 29 14.59 -1.20 -9.20
CA LYS A 29 15.62 -2.25 -9.24
C LYS A 29 15.13 -3.44 -8.39
N CYS A 30 15.15 -4.63 -9.01
CA CYS A 30 14.93 -5.90 -8.32
C CYS A 30 16.25 -6.64 -8.26
N PHE A 31 16.57 -7.20 -7.12
CA PHE A 31 17.78 -7.96 -6.90
C PHE A 31 17.42 -9.39 -6.50
N ASP A 32 18.28 -10.32 -6.86
CA ASP A 32 18.18 -11.73 -6.48
C ASP A 32 19.59 -12.21 -6.10
N GLY A 33 19.75 -12.50 -4.80
CA GLY A 33 21.02 -12.95 -4.25
C GLY A 33 21.96 -11.85 -3.73
N PRO A 34 23.16 -12.25 -3.24
CA PRO A 34 24.10 -11.33 -2.62
C PRO A 34 24.54 -10.20 -3.56
N PRO A 35 24.83 -8.97 -3.05
CA PRO A 35 24.79 -8.61 -1.62
C PRO A 35 23.41 -8.12 -1.15
N PHE A 36 22.43 -7.95 -2.04
CA PHE A 36 21.15 -7.32 -1.73
C PHE A 36 20.08 -8.30 -1.27
N GLY A 37 20.32 -9.62 -1.40
CA GLY A 37 19.30 -10.61 -1.20
C GLY A 37 18.20 -10.49 -2.24
N ASN A 38 17.01 -10.96 -1.91
CA ASN A 38 15.84 -10.85 -2.77
C ASN A 38 15.06 -9.56 -2.41
N CYS A 39 15.68 -8.38 -2.61
CA CYS A 39 15.05 -7.11 -2.26
C CYS A 39 14.53 -6.34 -3.49
N TYR A 40 13.59 -5.46 -3.21
CA TYR A 40 12.97 -4.59 -4.17
C TYR A 40 13.21 -3.13 -3.77
N ILE A 41 13.74 -2.34 -4.69
CA ILE A 41 14.15 -0.95 -4.44
C ILE A 41 13.49 -0.04 -5.47
N THR A 42 12.93 1.08 -5.00
CA THR A 42 12.48 2.17 -5.84
C THR A 42 13.39 3.38 -5.67
N ILE A 43 13.65 4.11 -6.74
CA ILE A 43 14.55 5.27 -6.77
C ILE A 43 13.89 6.39 -7.56
N ASP A 44 13.75 7.54 -6.94
CA ASP A 44 13.23 8.76 -7.55
C ASP A 44 14.07 9.96 -7.05
N PRO A 45 15.11 10.37 -7.80
CA PRO A 45 15.96 11.49 -7.41
C PRO A 45 15.20 12.81 -7.28
N ASP A 46 14.12 12.97 -8.03
CA ASP A 46 13.32 14.21 -8.07
C ASP A 46 12.33 14.30 -6.89
N ARG A 47 12.05 13.17 -6.21
CA ARG A 47 11.08 13.08 -5.11
C ARG A 47 11.72 12.61 -3.81
N GLN A 48 12.60 13.45 -3.28
CA GLN A 48 13.21 13.18 -1.97
C GLN A 48 12.38 13.79 -0.82
N ALA A 49 11.08 13.43 -0.75
CA ALA A 49 10.20 13.94 0.28
C ALA A 49 10.70 13.59 1.70
N ARG A 50 10.48 14.51 2.64
CA ARG A 50 10.89 14.35 4.03
C ARG A 50 10.19 13.18 4.74
N PHE A 51 8.98 12.86 4.34
CA PHE A 51 8.17 11.83 4.98
C PHE A 51 8.14 10.55 4.15
N ALA A 52 8.16 9.40 4.83
CA ALA A 52 8.15 8.09 4.20
C ALA A 52 6.97 7.90 3.23
N SER A 53 5.79 8.41 3.57
CA SER A 53 4.58 8.29 2.73
C SER A 53 4.70 8.99 1.37
N GLY A 54 5.47 10.08 1.29
CA GLY A 54 5.68 10.84 0.04
C GLY A 54 7.02 10.57 -0.63
N ASN A 55 7.93 9.83 0.01
CA ASN A 55 9.25 9.53 -0.53
C ASN A 55 9.21 8.23 -1.33
N MET A 56 9.69 8.28 -2.57
CA MET A 56 9.73 7.12 -3.47
C MET A 56 11.06 6.37 -3.42
N ASN A 57 12.03 6.84 -2.63
CA ASN A 57 13.30 6.16 -2.41
C ASN A 57 13.12 5.15 -1.29
N ARG A 58 12.86 3.89 -1.65
CA ARG A 58 12.44 2.84 -0.71
C ARG A 58 13.08 1.51 -1.00
N VAL A 59 13.27 0.74 0.07
CA VAL A 59 13.64 -0.69 0.03
C VAL A 59 12.51 -1.48 0.69
N TYR A 60 12.06 -2.55 0.05
CA TYR A 60 11.02 -3.43 0.58
C TYR A 60 11.62 -4.78 0.96
N LEU A 61 11.56 -5.12 2.25
CA LEU A 61 12.13 -6.33 2.83
C LEU A 61 11.07 -7.11 3.63
N CYS A 62 11.18 -8.44 3.61
CA CYS A 62 10.44 -9.36 4.47
C CYS A 62 11.40 -10.09 5.40
N GLY A 63 11.76 -9.47 6.52
CA GLY A 63 12.81 -9.97 7.40
C GLY A 63 14.20 -9.87 6.76
N ALA A 64 15.09 -10.77 7.10
CA ALA A 64 16.39 -10.91 6.47
C ALA A 64 16.23 -11.75 5.19
N GLU A 65 16.39 -11.13 4.05
CA GLU A 65 16.30 -11.82 2.76
C GLU A 65 17.45 -12.80 2.59
N PRO A 66 17.26 -13.91 1.84
CA PRO A 66 18.30 -14.90 1.63
C PRO A 66 19.59 -14.29 1.04
N GLY A 67 20.72 -14.59 1.67
CA GLY A 67 22.03 -14.07 1.26
C GLY A 67 22.41 -12.69 1.81
N MET A 68 21.50 -12.00 2.51
CA MET A 68 21.81 -10.73 3.19
C MET A 68 22.56 -10.92 4.50
N ASN A 69 23.37 -9.91 4.81
CA ASN A 69 24.08 -9.74 6.09
C ASN A 69 24.22 -8.25 6.41
N SER A 70 24.96 -7.89 7.44
CA SER A 70 25.16 -6.47 7.83
C SER A 70 25.78 -5.62 6.71
N ASP A 71 26.68 -6.19 5.89
CA ASP A 71 27.31 -5.45 4.81
C ASP A 71 26.33 -5.15 3.66
N SER A 72 25.28 -5.97 3.51
CA SER A 72 24.24 -5.72 2.53
C SER A 72 23.54 -4.36 2.74
N ILE A 73 23.38 -3.93 3.99
CA ILE A 73 22.78 -2.63 4.30
C ILE A 73 23.71 -1.50 3.84
N ARG A 74 25.03 -1.66 4.00
CA ARG A 74 26.01 -0.69 3.49
C ARG A 74 25.96 -0.60 1.97
N HIS A 75 25.88 -1.73 1.25
CA HIS A 75 25.72 -1.72 -0.20
C HIS A 75 24.43 -1.03 -0.67
N ILE A 76 23.33 -1.14 0.12
CA ILE A 76 22.08 -0.41 -0.15
C ILE A 76 22.32 1.10 0.02
N ILE A 77 23.00 1.52 1.09
CA ILE A 77 23.35 2.93 1.32
C ILE A 77 24.19 3.47 0.16
N ASP A 78 25.25 2.73 -0.22
CA ASP A 78 26.13 3.11 -1.32
C ASP A 78 25.39 3.22 -2.66
N LEU A 79 24.41 2.32 -2.91
CA LEU A 79 23.56 2.36 -4.09
C LEU A 79 22.75 3.66 -4.15
N PHE A 80 22.09 4.05 -3.07
CA PHE A 80 21.33 5.30 -3.02
C PHE A 80 22.25 6.53 -3.13
N ALA A 81 23.38 6.52 -2.46
CA ALA A 81 24.36 7.60 -2.55
C ALA A 81 24.89 7.79 -3.98
N ALA A 82 25.13 6.70 -4.72
CA ALA A 82 25.55 6.75 -6.13
C ALA A 82 24.48 7.36 -7.06
N GLU A 83 23.22 7.30 -6.69
CA GLU A 83 22.10 7.93 -7.41
C GLU A 83 21.80 9.37 -6.89
N GLY A 84 22.64 9.91 -6.01
CA GLY A 84 22.47 11.25 -5.44
C GLY A 84 21.31 11.37 -4.43
N ILE A 85 20.92 10.25 -3.82
CA ILE A 85 19.83 10.21 -2.85
C ILE A 85 20.38 10.49 -1.44
N GLU A 86 19.93 11.57 -0.83
CA GLU A 86 20.34 11.98 0.53
C GLU A 86 19.45 11.37 1.64
N ARG A 87 18.30 10.80 1.26
CA ARG A 87 17.35 10.18 2.20
C ARG A 87 16.55 9.09 1.54
N PHE A 88 16.50 7.92 2.18
CA PHE A 88 15.65 6.81 1.74
C PHE A 88 15.05 6.08 2.95
N PHE A 89 14.07 5.21 2.67
CA PHE A 89 13.36 4.45 3.70
C PHE A 89 13.43 2.95 3.41
N VAL A 90 13.57 2.17 4.48
CA VAL A 90 13.42 0.71 4.45
C VAL A 90 12.08 0.34 5.05
N TRP A 91 11.26 -0.32 4.28
CA TRP A 91 9.98 -0.88 4.69
C TRP A 91 10.20 -2.35 5.01
N LEU A 92 10.21 -2.65 6.31
CA LEU A 92 10.52 -3.97 6.85
C LEU A 92 9.24 -4.64 7.35
N SER A 93 8.75 -5.60 6.59
CA SER A 93 7.63 -6.46 6.97
C SER A 93 8.13 -7.72 7.70
N PRO A 94 7.28 -8.42 8.48
CA PRO A 94 7.63 -9.66 9.15
C PRO A 94 8.16 -10.72 8.19
N GLY A 95 9.24 -11.39 8.60
CA GLY A 95 9.86 -12.46 7.83
C GLY A 95 10.96 -13.17 8.61
N PRO A 96 11.58 -14.21 8.02
CA PRO A 96 12.70 -14.90 8.64
C PRO A 96 13.82 -13.93 9.02
N GLY A 97 14.45 -14.13 10.18
CA GLY A 97 15.58 -13.31 10.61
C GLY A 97 15.32 -11.81 10.84
N ILE A 98 14.06 -11.39 11.03
CA ILE A 98 13.69 -9.99 11.24
C ILE A 98 14.46 -9.34 12.41
N GLY A 99 14.78 -10.08 13.45
CA GLY A 99 15.60 -9.60 14.58
C GLY A 99 17.02 -9.24 14.15
N ALA A 100 17.65 -10.05 13.31
CA ALA A 100 18.97 -9.75 12.73
C ALA A 100 18.90 -8.52 11.81
N MET A 101 17.87 -8.43 10.96
CA MET A 101 17.67 -7.27 10.07
C MET A 101 17.54 -5.96 10.86
N ARG A 102 16.76 -5.93 11.93
CA ARG A 102 16.66 -4.75 12.82
C ARG A 102 18.03 -4.34 13.37
N GLY A 103 18.85 -5.33 13.78
CA GLY A 103 20.21 -5.08 14.26
C GLY A 103 21.13 -4.52 13.17
N TRP A 104 21.06 -5.05 11.95
CA TRP A 104 21.85 -4.56 10.82
C TRP A 104 21.46 -3.16 10.38
N LEU A 105 20.17 -2.85 10.32
CA LEU A 105 19.68 -1.51 10.01
C LEU A 105 20.19 -0.48 11.06
N GLY A 106 19.98 -0.76 12.34
CA GLY A 106 20.46 0.13 13.41
C GLY A 106 21.98 0.26 13.45
N GLY A 107 22.74 -0.85 13.25
CA GLY A 107 24.20 -0.84 13.19
C GLY A 107 24.79 -0.05 12.00
N ASN A 108 24.01 0.17 10.95
CA ASN A 108 24.37 1.00 9.81
C ASN A 108 23.73 2.40 9.84
N GLY A 109 23.24 2.85 10.99
CA GLY A 109 22.77 4.22 11.20
C GLY A 109 21.33 4.49 10.79
N LEU A 110 20.56 3.47 10.38
CA LEU A 110 19.13 3.66 10.11
C LEU A 110 18.36 3.74 11.42
N THR A 111 17.41 4.65 11.50
CA THR A 111 16.56 4.84 12.68
C THR A 111 15.12 4.47 12.38
N ARG A 112 14.46 3.74 13.31
CA ARG A 112 13.05 3.42 13.16
C ARG A 112 12.21 4.69 13.30
N VAL A 113 11.34 4.92 12.31
CA VAL A 113 10.40 6.05 12.31
C VAL A 113 9.15 5.63 13.10
N GLN A 114 9.01 6.14 14.32
CA GLN A 114 7.98 5.66 15.27
C GLN A 114 6.55 6.11 14.96
N TRP A 115 6.36 7.14 14.17
CA TRP A 115 5.04 7.74 13.90
C TRP A 115 4.40 7.26 12.58
N THR A 116 5.11 6.48 11.79
CA THR A 116 4.63 5.95 10.51
C THR A 116 4.63 4.44 10.51
N GLY A 117 3.84 3.81 11.37
CA GLY A 117 3.57 2.40 11.20
C GLY A 117 2.56 2.19 10.08
N TYR A 118 2.78 1.16 9.27
CA TYR A 118 1.84 0.70 8.24
C TYR A 118 1.24 -0.63 8.68
N PRO A 119 0.12 -0.61 9.42
CA PRO A 119 -0.57 -1.83 9.76
C PRO A 119 -1.20 -2.45 8.52
N THR A 120 -0.95 -3.72 8.33
CA THR A 120 -1.64 -4.58 7.38
C THR A 120 -2.78 -5.27 8.10
N LEU A 121 -4.00 -5.00 7.64
CA LEU A 121 -5.22 -5.56 8.19
C LEU A 121 -5.81 -6.56 7.22
N CYS A 122 -6.36 -7.65 7.73
CA CYS A 122 -7.08 -8.59 6.91
C CYS A 122 -8.42 -9.01 7.51
N ARG A 123 -9.28 -9.48 6.63
CA ARG A 123 -10.60 -10.00 6.90
C ARG A 123 -10.77 -11.32 6.17
N SER A 124 -11.22 -12.33 6.91
CA SER A 124 -11.56 -13.66 6.35
C SER A 124 -12.99 -14.08 6.72
N VAL A 125 -13.73 -13.21 7.38
CA VAL A 125 -15.11 -13.45 7.82
C VAL A 125 -16.06 -13.21 6.65
N ARG A 126 -16.93 -14.18 6.36
CA ARG A 126 -17.92 -14.13 5.28
C ARG A 126 -19.27 -13.62 5.80
N SER A 127 -19.30 -12.42 6.34
CA SER A 127 -20.54 -11.77 6.80
C SER A 127 -20.73 -10.43 6.07
N PRO A 128 -21.96 -10.03 5.74
CA PRO A 128 -22.23 -8.73 5.16
C PRO A 128 -21.68 -7.60 6.02
N VAL A 129 -21.10 -6.59 5.37
CA VAL A 129 -20.63 -5.37 6.05
C VAL A 129 -21.78 -4.36 6.11
N PRO A 130 -22.32 -4.07 7.30
CA PRO A 130 -23.40 -3.09 7.40
C PRO A 130 -22.85 -1.67 7.13
N PHE A 131 -23.57 -0.91 6.33
CA PHE A 131 -23.29 0.51 6.12
C PHE A 131 -24.58 1.27 5.91
N GLY A 132 -24.54 2.59 6.16
CA GLY A 132 -25.62 3.52 5.88
C GLY A 132 -25.06 4.74 5.18
N THR A 133 -25.60 5.04 4.00
CA THR A 133 -25.25 6.23 3.23
C THR A 133 -26.41 6.66 2.36
N ASP A 134 -26.51 7.95 2.10
CA ASP A 134 -27.40 8.57 1.13
C ASP A 134 -26.74 8.76 -0.25
N LEU A 135 -25.49 8.32 -0.39
CA LEU A 135 -24.70 8.42 -1.61
C LEU A 135 -24.90 7.18 -2.48
N GLU A 136 -24.93 7.39 -3.79
CA GLU A 136 -24.93 6.30 -4.76
C GLU A 136 -23.51 5.78 -4.94
N VAL A 137 -23.32 4.45 -4.84
CA VAL A 137 -22.00 3.80 -5.02
C VAL A 137 -22.09 2.79 -6.16
N HIS A 138 -21.25 2.93 -7.16
CA HIS A 138 -21.15 1.97 -8.25
C HIS A 138 -19.72 1.84 -8.80
N GLU A 139 -19.52 0.77 -9.57
CA GLU A 139 -18.29 0.55 -10.33
C GLU A 139 -18.24 1.53 -11.52
N VAL A 140 -17.08 2.13 -11.75
CA VAL A 140 -16.86 3.12 -12.82
C VAL A 140 -15.84 2.64 -13.82
N GLY A 141 -16.11 2.92 -15.10
CA GLY A 141 -15.23 2.56 -16.22
C GLY A 141 -14.21 3.64 -16.56
N ALA A 142 -13.32 3.30 -17.50
CA ALA A 142 -12.27 4.21 -17.95
C ALA A 142 -12.82 5.51 -18.54
N ASP A 143 -13.93 5.45 -19.27
CA ASP A 143 -14.54 6.62 -19.91
C ASP A 143 -15.11 7.60 -18.88
N GLU A 144 -15.74 7.09 -17.81
CA GLU A 144 -16.26 7.93 -16.72
C GLU A 144 -15.13 8.62 -15.96
N ILE A 145 -14.04 7.89 -15.71
CA ILE A 145 -12.86 8.41 -15.04
C ILE A 145 -12.15 9.45 -15.91
N ALA A 146 -11.99 9.18 -17.21
CA ALA A 146 -11.38 10.12 -18.17
C ALA A 146 -12.19 11.41 -18.35
N ALA A 147 -13.52 11.34 -18.22
CA ALA A 147 -14.40 12.50 -18.30
C ALA A 147 -14.38 13.38 -17.03
N MET A 148 -13.74 12.93 -15.96
CA MET A 148 -13.72 13.65 -14.68
C MET A 148 -12.78 14.86 -14.73
N ARG A 149 -13.32 16.03 -14.39
CA ARG A 149 -12.55 17.29 -14.36
C ARG A 149 -11.93 17.57 -12.99
N GLU A 150 -12.61 17.18 -11.92
CA GLU A 150 -12.19 17.43 -10.55
C GLU A 150 -12.28 16.12 -9.75
N PRO A 151 -11.15 15.47 -9.46
CA PRO A 151 -11.15 14.27 -8.64
C PRO A 151 -11.53 14.59 -7.18
N PRO A 152 -12.19 13.66 -6.48
CA PRO A 152 -12.55 13.84 -5.07
C PRO A 152 -11.37 14.08 -4.13
N ASP A 153 -10.19 13.60 -4.51
CA ASP A 153 -8.95 13.77 -3.74
C ASP A 153 -7.74 13.79 -4.68
N GLN A 154 -6.95 14.86 -4.63
CA GLN A 154 -5.80 15.06 -5.51
C GLN A 154 -4.60 14.19 -5.13
N THR A 155 -4.49 13.80 -3.86
CA THR A 155 -3.35 13.05 -3.33
C THR A 155 -3.39 11.59 -3.76
N ILE A 156 -4.57 10.98 -3.68
CA ILE A 156 -4.77 9.55 -4.00
C ILE A 156 -5.10 9.34 -5.48
N TRP A 157 -5.51 10.39 -6.20
CA TRP A 157 -5.92 10.30 -7.60
C TRP A 157 -4.89 9.64 -8.52
N PRO A 158 -3.60 9.96 -8.47
CA PRO A 158 -2.58 9.32 -9.33
C PRO A 158 -2.52 7.80 -9.13
N ASP A 159 -2.60 7.34 -7.88
CA ASP A 159 -2.59 5.90 -7.57
C ASP A 159 -3.90 5.21 -7.98
N TYR A 160 -5.02 5.93 -7.91
CA TYR A 160 -6.32 5.43 -8.33
C TYR A 160 -6.38 5.24 -9.85
N VAL A 161 -5.97 6.23 -10.64
CA VAL A 161 -6.12 6.19 -12.11
C VAL A 161 -5.11 5.29 -12.82
N ARG A 162 -3.95 5.06 -12.23
CA ARG A 162 -2.87 4.30 -12.89
C ARG A 162 -3.24 2.85 -13.22
N THR A 163 -4.26 2.30 -12.56
CA THR A 163 -4.71 0.92 -12.74
C THR A 163 -6.04 0.79 -13.48
N VAL A 164 -6.59 1.92 -13.97
CA VAL A 164 -7.85 1.95 -14.70
C VAL A 164 -7.77 1.17 -16.00
N GLY A 165 -8.76 0.30 -16.23
CA GLY A 165 -8.82 -0.54 -17.42
C GLY A 165 -7.90 -1.76 -17.40
N SER A 166 -7.18 -2.00 -16.31
CA SER A 166 -6.30 -3.14 -16.16
C SER A 166 -7.02 -4.37 -15.61
N GLU A 167 -6.63 -5.54 -16.08
CA GLU A 167 -7.19 -6.81 -15.61
C GLU A 167 -6.92 -7.00 -14.10
N GLY A 168 -7.94 -7.46 -13.36
CA GLY A 168 -7.86 -7.64 -11.92
C GLY A 168 -8.05 -6.37 -11.08
N PHE A 169 -8.31 -5.21 -11.73
CA PHE A 169 -8.58 -3.95 -11.03
C PHE A 169 -10.01 -3.48 -11.26
N PHE A 170 -10.67 -3.08 -10.18
CA PHE A 170 -12.05 -2.58 -10.16
C PHE A 170 -12.08 -1.24 -9.45
N HIS A 171 -12.71 -0.26 -10.09
CA HIS A 171 -12.74 1.12 -9.62
C HIS A 171 -14.16 1.50 -9.24
N TYR A 172 -14.31 2.08 -8.07
CA TYR A 172 -15.61 2.47 -7.49
C TYR A 172 -15.61 3.93 -7.12
N MET A 173 -16.77 4.55 -7.26
CA MET A 173 -17.02 5.91 -6.79
C MET A 173 -18.31 6.00 -6.00
N ALA A 174 -18.34 6.94 -5.06
CA ALA A 174 -19.56 7.38 -4.42
C ALA A 174 -19.94 8.74 -4.99
N PHE A 175 -21.23 8.93 -5.27
CA PHE A 175 -21.78 10.13 -5.90
C PHE A 175 -22.82 10.79 -4.99
N ASP A 176 -22.81 12.13 -4.97
CA ASP A 176 -23.87 12.97 -4.47
C ASP A 176 -24.58 13.59 -5.67
N GLY A 177 -25.69 13.00 -6.08
CA GLY A 177 -26.30 13.25 -7.36
C GLY A 177 -25.36 12.89 -8.52
N LYS A 178 -24.90 13.88 -9.29
CA LYS A 178 -23.96 13.67 -10.40
C LYS A 178 -22.48 13.94 -10.01
N ARG A 179 -22.23 14.37 -8.80
CA ARG A 179 -20.90 14.76 -8.35
C ARG A 179 -20.19 13.58 -7.69
N PRO A 180 -19.01 13.13 -8.20
CA PRO A 180 -18.21 12.16 -7.50
C PRO A 180 -17.59 12.78 -6.25
N VAL A 181 -17.73 12.09 -5.11
CA VAL A 181 -17.33 12.60 -3.79
C VAL A 181 -16.42 11.67 -3.03
N ALA A 182 -16.29 10.42 -3.49
CA ALA A 182 -15.31 9.48 -2.95
C ALA A 182 -14.90 8.47 -4.02
N ILE A 183 -13.70 7.95 -3.87
CA ILE A 183 -13.09 6.95 -4.76
C ILE A 183 -12.55 5.79 -3.93
N ALA A 184 -12.49 4.61 -4.53
CA ALA A 184 -11.79 3.46 -4.00
C ALA A 184 -11.49 2.43 -5.11
N ALA A 185 -10.35 1.76 -5.04
CA ALA A 185 -10.00 0.67 -5.95
C ALA A 185 -9.87 -0.66 -5.21
N LEU A 186 -10.14 -1.74 -5.93
CA LEU A 186 -9.93 -3.12 -5.54
C LEU A 186 -8.95 -3.75 -6.52
N CYS A 187 -7.94 -4.42 -6.02
CA CYS A 187 -7.03 -5.24 -6.80
C CYS A 187 -7.22 -6.71 -6.41
N ILE A 188 -7.37 -7.58 -7.40
CA ILE A 188 -7.39 -9.03 -7.20
C ILE A 188 -6.00 -9.57 -7.55
N PHE A 189 -5.35 -10.19 -6.57
CA PHE A 189 -4.05 -10.81 -6.74
C PHE A 189 -4.03 -12.19 -6.07
N GLU A 190 -3.86 -13.23 -6.86
CA GLU A 190 -4.01 -14.62 -6.40
C GLU A 190 -5.39 -14.81 -5.73
N ASP A 191 -5.41 -15.14 -4.44
CA ASP A 191 -6.61 -15.31 -3.63
C ASP A 191 -6.92 -14.11 -2.71
N ILE A 192 -6.25 -12.98 -2.93
CA ILE A 192 -6.38 -11.75 -2.15
C ILE A 192 -7.25 -10.73 -2.88
N GLY A 193 -8.25 -10.18 -2.19
CA GLY A 193 -8.88 -8.92 -2.55
C GLY A 193 -8.20 -7.74 -1.82
N TYR A 194 -7.32 -7.00 -2.49
CA TYR A 194 -6.61 -5.88 -1.90
C TYR A 194 -7.36 -4.56 -2.08
N LEU A 195 -7.86 -4.02 -0.96
CA LEU A 195 -8.60 -2.76 -0.92
C LEU A 195 -7.61 -1.60 -0.89
N MET A 196 -7.46 -0.88 -2.01
CA MET A 196 -6.47 0.18 -2.19
C MET A 196 -7.07 1.52 -2.63
N ALA A 197 -6.24 2.56 -2.66
CA ALA A 197 -6.49 3.87 -3.27
C ALA A 197 -7.85 4.49 -2.91
N ALA A 198 -8.18 4.57 -1.62
CA ALA A 198 -9.47 5.08 -1.15
C ALA A 198 -9.35 6.49 -0.55
N ALA A 199 -10.22 7.40 -0.99
CA ALA A 199 -10.34 8.75 -0.44
C ALA A 199 -11.78 9.27 -0.52
N THR A 200 -12.11 10.21 0.38
CA THR A 200 -13.40 10.91 0.39
C THR A 200 -13.16 12.41 0.49
N ALA A 201 -13.77 13.17 -0.40
CA ALA A 201 -13.75 14.63 -0.39
C ALA A 201 -14.12 15.17 0.99
N GLU A 202 -13.38 16.16 1.48
CA GLU A 202 -13.52 16.65 2.85
C GLU A 202 -14.95 17.10 3.17
N SER A 203 -15.61 17.77 2.23
CA SER A 203 -16.98 18.24 2.36
C SER A 203 -18.03 17.13 2.49
N HIS A 204 -17.68 15.87 2.16
CA HIS A 204 -18.57 14.70 2.15
C HIS A 204 -18.16 13.62 3.15
N ARG A 205 -17.21 13.91 4.02
CA ARG A 205 -16.84 13.02 5.13
C ARG A 205 -18.02 12.82 6.09
N ARG A 206 -18.03 11.70 6.80
CA ARG A 206 -19.08 11.31 7.78
C ARG A 206 -20.46 11.02 7.19
N ARG A 207 -20.59 10.86 5.87
CA ARG A 207 -21.83 10.43 5.19
C ARG A 207 -21.83 8.94 4.81
N GLY A 208 -20.94 8.12 5.36
CA GLY A 208 -20.91 6.67 5.11
C GLY A 208 -20.20 6.23 3.82
N ALA A 209 -19.71 7.16 2.97
CA ALA A 209 -19.07 6.84 1.67
C ALA A 209 -17.99 5.76 1.77
N GLN A 210 -17.05 5.91 2.71
CA GLN A 210 -15.95 4.95 2.86
C GLN A 210 -16.43 3.58 3.30
N GLN A 211 -17.42 3.49 4.19
CA GLN A 211 -17.99 2.21 4.62
C GLN A 211 -18.71 1.50 3.47
N ALA A 212 -19.49 2.23 2.67
CA ALA A 212 -20.13 1.69 1.48
C ALA A 212 -19.12 1.19 0.47
N LEU A 213 -18.06 1.98 0.17
CA LEU A 213 -16.99 1.59 -0.72
C LEU A 213 -16.19 0.37 -0.21
N ILE A 214 -16.02 0.21 1.10
CA ILE A 214 -15.41 -0.99 1.70
C ILE A 214 -16.32 -2.19 1.46
N ALA A 215 -17.61 -2.08 1.78
CA ALA A 215 -18.59 -3.16 1.63
C ALA A 215 -18.68 -3.64 0.17
N THR A 216 -18.83 -2.72 -0.77
CA THR A 216 -18.91 -3.03 -2.21
C THR A 216 -17.66 -3.77 -2.72
N ARG A 217 -16.47 -3.36 -2.28
CA ARG A 217 -15.22 -4.02 -2.68
C ARG A 217 -15.08 -5.41 -2.06
N ILE A 218 -15.51 -5.61 -0.82
CA ILE A 218 -15.54 -6.92 -0.16
C ILE A 218 -16.48 -7.86 -0.92
N GLU A 219 -17.71 -7.43 -1.21
CA GLU A 219 -18.69 -8.22 -1.97
C GLU A 219 -18.12 -8.64 -3.34
N ARG A 220 -17.45 -7.72 -4.03
CA ARG A 220 -16.82 -8.01 -5.31
C ARG A 220 -15.68 -9.02 -5.18
N ALA A 221 -14.78 -8.85 -4.21
CA ALA A 221 -13.68 -9.77 -3.95
C ALA A 221 -14.19 -11.18 -3.64
N GLU A 222 -15.19 -11.30 -2.77
CA GLU A 222 -15.83 -12.56 -2.43
C GLU A 222 -16.49 -13.22 -3.65
N ALA A 223 -17.20 -12.45 -4.48
CA ALA A 223 -17.83 -12.95 -5.70
C ALA A 223 -16.79 -13.44 -6.74
N LEU A 224 -15.58 -12.90 -6.72
CA LEU A 224 -14.47 -13.33 -7.58
C LEU A 224 -13.64 -14.47 -6.97
N GLY A 225 -14.04 -15.00 -5.80
CA GLY A 225 -13.42 -16.17 -5.18
C GLY A 225 -12.23 -15.85 -4.28
N CYS A 226 -11.98 -14.59 -3.93
CA CYS A 226 -10.95 -14.26 -2.94
C CYS A 226 -11.25 -14.93 -1.61
N THR A 227 -10.22 -15.44 -0.96
CA THR A 227 -10.33 -16.11 0.35
C THR A 227 -10.04 -15.18 1.51
N ILE A 228 -9.42 -14.04 1.24
CA ILE A 228 -9.05 -13.02 2.20
C ILE A 228 -9.10 -11.64 1.56
N GLU A 229 -9.62 -10.67 2.29
CA GLU A 229 -9.51 -9.26 1.95
C GLU A 229 -8.39 -8.62 2.79
N VAL A 230 -7.56 -7.80 2.14
CA VAL A 230 -6.43 -7.10 2.76
C VAL A 230 -6.53 -5.61 2.51
N SER A 231 -6.16 -4.82 3.47
CA SER A 231 -5.98 -3.37 3.33
C SER A 231 -4.83 -2.90 4.21
N GLU A 232 -4.15 -1.87 3.77
CA GLU A 232 -3.12 -1.18 4.51
C GLU A 232 -3.56 0.26 4.79
N THR A 233 -3.13 0.80 5.92
CA THR A 233 -3.40 2.18 6.29
C THR A 233 -2.24 2.74 7.10
N LEU A 234 -2.38 3.94 7.63
CA LEU A 234 -1.43 4.55 8.55
C LEU A 234 -2.09 4.66 9.91
N TYR A 235 -1.36 4.45 11.00
CA TYR A 235 -1.91 4.65 12.35
C TYR A 235 -2.42 6.08 12.56
N MET A 236 -1.79 7.08 11.94
CA MET A 236 -2.26 8.46 11.98
C MET A 236 -3.61 8.69 11.27
N LEU A 237 -4.04 7.78 10.40
CA LEU A 237 -5.35 7.81 9.74
C LEU A 237 -6.39 7.03 10.54
N GLU A 238 -6.63 7.45 11.77
CA GLU A 238 -7.50 6.76 12.74
C GLU A 238 -8.91 6.48 12.18
N HIS A 239 -9.43 7.37 11.37
CA HIS A 239 -10.74 7.19 10.73
C HIS A 239 -10.74 6.04 9.70
N SER A 240 -9.66 5.86 8.93
CA SER A 240 -9.51 4.74 8.01
C SER A 240 -9.39 3.41 8.77
N TRP A 241 -8.54 3.38 9.78
CA TRP A 241 -8.40 2.26 10.70
C TRP A 241 -9.74 1.80 11.28
N ARG A 242 -10.48 2.73 11.90
CA ARG A 242 -11.79 2.43 12.52
C ARG A 242 -12.82 1.93 11.50
N ASN A 243 -12.81 2.44 10.27
CA ASN A 243 -13.73 1.97 9.23
C ASN A 243 -13.42 0.54 8.80
N LEU A 244 -12.14 0.19 8.66
CA LEU A 244 -11.72 -1.19 8.38
C LEU A 244 -12.11 -2.13 9.53
N GLN A 245 -11.86 -1.75 10.79
CA GLN A 245 -12.26 -2.55 11.96
C GLN A 245 -13.77 -2.82 12.00
N ARG A 246 -14.61 -1.79 11.73
CA ARG A 246 -16.09 -1.97 11.66
C ARG A 246 -16.49 -2.92 10.54
N ALA A 247 -15.72 -2.99 9.48
CA ALA A 247 -15.93 -3.94 8.39
C ALA A 247 -15.38 -5.36 8.70
N GLY A 248 -14.87 -5.60 9.91
CA GLY A 248 -14.39 -6.90 10.36
C GLY A 248 -12.91 -7.17 10.06
N PHE A 249 -12.16 -6.17 9.61
CA PHE A 249 -10.70 -6.31 9.47
C PHE A 249 -10.02 -6.32 10.83
N GLN A 250 -8.99 -7.14 10.94
CA GLN A 250 -8.10 -7.24 12.11
C GLN A 250 -6.68 -7.00 11.66
N GLU A 251 -5.90 -6.30 12.49
CA GLU A 251 -4.48 -6.14 12.25
C GLU A 251 -3.77 -7.49 12.38
N VAL A 252 -2.93 -7.79 11.39
CA VAL A 252 -2.10 -9.00 11.37
C VAL A 252 -0.65 -8.67 11.68
N TYR A 253 -0.14 -7.59 11.10
CA TYR A 253 1.22 -7.10 11.37
C TYR A 253 1.36 -5.62 11.01
N GLU A 254 2.44 -5.05 11.51
CA GLU A 254 2.93 -3.74 11.13
C GLU A 254 4.15 -3.89 10.20
N THR A 255 4.18 -3.15 9.10
CA THR A 255 5.41 -2.90 8.36
C THR A 255 6.17 -1.77 9.04
N GLU A 256 7.35 -2.07 9.58
CA GLU A 256 8.23 -1.10 10.23
C GLU A 256 8.91 -0.23 9.17
N VAL A 257 9.04 1.05 9.45
CA VAL A 257 9.75 1.98 8.57
C VAL A 257 11.02 2.45 9.26
N TYR A 258 12.13 2.30 8.56
CA TYR A 258 13.43 2.82 8.96
C TYR A 258 13.86 3.91 8.00
N GLU A 259 14.43 4.98 8.51
CA GLU A 259 14.95 6.11 7.75
C GLU A 259 16.47 6.12 7.80
N TRP A 260 17.10 6.32 6.65
CA TRP A 260 18.48 6.75 6.54
C TRP A 260 18.54 8.15 5.95
N SER A 261 19.42 8.99 6.48
CA SER A 261 19.73 10.33 5.95
C SER A 261 21.23 10.58 6.04
N ALA A 262 21.80 11.18 5.00
CA ALA A 262 23.22 11.56 4.92
C ALA A 262 23.58 12.63 5.95
#